data_f8a083aa0d93d93986b476507e77d90f
#
_entry.id   f8a083aa0d93d93986b476507e77d90f
#
_cell.length_a   1.000
_cell.length_b   1.000
_cell.length_c   1.000
_cell.angle_alpha   90.00
_cell.angle_beta   90.00
_cell.angle_gamma   90.00
#
_symmetry.space_group_name_H-M   'P 1'
#
loop_
_entity.id
_entity.type
_entity.pdbx_description
1 polymer ?
#
loop_
_entity_poly.entity_id
_entity_poly.type
_entity_poly.pdbx_seq_one_letter_code
_entity_poly.pdbx_strand_id
1 'polypeptide(L)'
;MYIHSLKFSCSKSYEDFPCSHRQWNHEGHCRFVHGYSRSFTFWFAATKLDLNGFVVDFSSLKPLENRLKEQFDHTFLINKDDPLMNYWKELNDLDALDLRIMDNVGMEFLSLIHI
;
A
#
# COMPACT_ATOMS: atom_id res chain seq x y z
N MET A 1 18.54 10.60 1.03
CA MET A 1 18.25 11.95 1.56
C MET A 1 18.07 11.88 3.06
N TYR A 2 18.65 12.79 3.79
CA TYR A 2 18.51 12.85 5.24
C TYR A 2 17.44 13.89 5.61
N ILE A 3 16.32 13.43 6.16
CA ILE A 3 15.19 14.30 6.53
C ILE A 3 15.62 15.37 7.55
N HIS A 4 16.52 15.03 8.47
CA HIS A 4 16.98 15.99 9.48
C HIS A 4 17.74 17.19 8.90
N SER A 5 18.20 17.12 7.63
CA SER A 5 18.81 18.26 6.94
C SER A 5 17.78 19.23 6.35
N LEU A 6 16.49 18.84 6.35
CA LEU A 6 15.40 19.65 5.85
C LEU A 6 14.72 20.40 7.00
N LYS A 7 14.27 21.61 6.73
CA LYS A 7 13.84 22.56 7.76
C LYS A 7 12.41 22.30 8.26
N PHE A 8 11.51 21.83 7.37
CA PHE A 8 10.10 21.68 7.69
C PHE A 8 9.64 20.28 7.31
N SER A 9 8.75 19.72 8.11
CA SER A 9 8.15 18.41 7.81
C SER A 9 6.70 18.35 8.31
N CYS A 10 5.93 17.46 7.69
CA CYS A 10 4.59 17.10 8.14
C CYS A 10 4.29 15.68 7.73
N SER A 11 3.20 15.13 8.25
CA SER A 11 2.76 13.78 7.87
C SER A 11 1.27 13.76 7.63
N LYS A 12 0.83 12.78 6.84
CA LYS A 12 -0.57 12.47 6.59
C LYS A 12 -0.76 10.97 6.67
N SER A 13 -1.75 10.55 7.47
CA SER A 13 -2.11 9.13 7.60
C SER A 13 -3.43 8.85 6.90
N TYR A 14 -3.48 7.67 6.27
CA TYR A 14 -4.69 7.11 5.68
C TYR A 14 -4.92 5.75 6.31
N GLU A 15 -6.13 5.50 6.80
CA GLU A 15 -6.45 4.30 7.56
C GLU A 15 -7.62 3.54 6.93
N ASP A 16 -7.90 2.34 7.44
CA ASP A 16 -9.04 1.51 7.06
C ASP A 16 -8.99 0.97 5.63
N PHE A 17 -7.85 0.34 5.28
CA PHE A 17 -7.70 -0.40 4.04
C PHE A 17 -7.64 -1.91 4.34
N PRO A 18 -8.78 -2.57 4.62
CA PRO A 18 -8.79 -4.00 4.85
C PRO A 18 -8.49 -4.75 3.56
N CYS A 19 -7.47 -5.59 3.58
CA CYS A 19 -7.12 -6.43 2.44
C CYS A 19 -6.50 -7.72 2.92
N SER A 20 -6.52 -8.74 2.06
CA SER A 20 -5.93 -10.04 2.34
C SER A 20 -4.71 -10.29 1.46
N HIS A 21 -3.88 -11.22 1.88
CA HIS A 21 -2.68 -11.62 1.15
C HIS A 21 -2.17 -12.96 1.67
N ARG A 22 -1.15 -13.48 0.99
CA ARG A 22 -0.36 -14.59 1.50
C ARG A 22 1.09 -14.47 1.02
N GLN A 23 2.01 -14.97 1.84
CA GLN A 23 3.41 -15.17 1.45
C GLN A 23 3.60 -16.66 1.17
N TRP A 24 3.41 -17.05 -0.07
CA TRP A 24 3.31 -18.47 -0.43
C TRP A 24 4.55 -19.29 -0.07
N ASN A 25 5.73 -18.64 -0.08
CA ASN A 25 7.00 -19.31 0.20
C ASN A 25 7.40 -19.28 1.68
N HIS A 26 6.52 -18.81 2.56
CA HIS A 26 6.79 -18.76 3.99
C HIS A 26 6.52 -20.13 4.63
N GLU A 27 7.40 -20.57 5.54
CA GLU A 27 7.25 -21.85 6.22
C GLU A 27 6.18 -21.84 7.31
N GLY A 28 5.86 -20.68 7.87
CA GLY A 28 4.86 -20.48 8.92
C GLY A 28 3.49 -20.08 8.40
N HIS A 29 2.71 -19.47 9.28
CA HIS A 29 1.31 -19.13 9.02
C HIS A 29 1.10 -18.09 7.91
N CYS A 30 2.13 -17.31 7.56
CA CYS A 30 2.01 -16.30 6.51
C CYS A 30 1.73 -16.88 5.12
N ARG A 31 1.95 -18.20 4.93
CA ARG A 31 1.61 -18.88 3.69
C ARG A 31 0.11 -19.04 3.50
N PHE A 32 -0.66 -18.97 4.56
CA PHE A 32 -2.12 -19.01 4.50
C PHE A 32 -2.67 -17.64 4.14
N VAL A 33 -3.81 -17.63 3.45
CA VAL A 33 -4.54 -16.39 3.21
C VAL A 33 -4.95 -15.78 4.54
N HIS A 34 -4.59 -14.54 4.76
CA HIS A 34 -4.95 -13.80 5.96
C HIS A 34 -5.04 -12.30 5.63
N GLY A 35 -5.64 -11.53 6.51
CA GLY A 35 -5.88 -10.13 6.23
C GLY A 35 -5.67 -9.23 7.43
N TYR A 36 -5.45 -7.96 7.12
CA TYR A 36 -5.32 -6.88 8.10
C TYR A 36 -6.06 -5.65 7.59
N SER A 37 -6.49 -4.80 8.49
CA SER A 37 -6.82 -3.42 8.13
C SER A 37 -5.51 -2.63 8.09
N ARG A 38 -5.11 -2.22 6.90
CA ARG A 38 -3.85 -1.52 6.68
C ARG A 38 -4.01 -0.02 6.84
N SER A 39 -2.95 0.62 7.29
CA SER A 39 -2.84 2.08 7.31
C SER A 39 -1.49 2.49 6.73
N PHE A 40 -1.43 3.70 6.20
CA PHE A 40 -0.24 4.27 5.58
C PHE A 40 -0.01 5.66 6.13
N THR A 41 1.21 5.96 6.54
CA THR A 41 1.62 7.31 6.93
C THR A 41 2.68 7.79 5.96
N PHE A 42 2.44 8.96 5.36
CA PHE A 42 3.37 9.60 4.44
C PHE A 42 3.98 10.81 5.13
N TRP A 43 5.30 10.89 5.07
CA TRP A 43 6.07 11.99 5.62
C TRP A 43 6.55 12.87 4.49
N PHE A 44 6.30 14.17 4.60
CA PHE A 44 6.70 15.16 3.63
C PHE A 44 7.68 16.11 4.28
N ALA A 45 8.73 16.50 3.55
CA ALA A 45 9.75 17.40 4.06
C ALA A 45 10.19 18.38 2.97
N ALA A 46 10.51 19.60 3.37
CA ALA A 46 10.94 20.66 2.47
C ALA A 46 11.87 21.62 3.17
N THR A 47 12.70 22.33 2.38
CA THR A 47 13.55 23.39 2.89
C THR A 47 12.82 24.73 2.99
N LYS A 48 11.71 24.88 2.26
CA LYS A 48 10.88 26.09 2.23
C LYS A 48 9.41 25.71 2.32
N LEU A 49 8.63 26.56 2.96
CA LEU A 49 7.17 26.50 2.90
C LEU A 49 6.68 27.19 1.62
N ASP A 50 5.50 26.78 1.14
CA ASP A 50 4.84 27.46 0.02
C ASP A 50 4.21 28.79 0.47
N LEU A 51 3.49 29.46 -0.46
CA LEU A 51 2.86 30.76 -0.18
C LEU A 51 1.82 30.70 0.93
N ASN A 52 1.23 29.52 1.18
CA ASN A 52 0.25 29.30 2.24
C ASN A 52 0.88 28.84 3.56
N GLY A 53 2.20 28.70 3.62
CA GLY A 53 2.88 28.17 4.78
C GLY A 53 2.84 26.64 4.88
N PHE A 54 2.66 25.91 3.76
CA PHE A 54 2.56 24.45 3.72
C PHE A 54 3.85 23.82 3.20
N VAL A 55 4.21 22.66 3.78
CA VAL A 55 5.18 21.74 3.18
C VAL A 55 4.57 21.10 1.94
N VAL A 56 3.32 20.66 2.09
CA VAL A 56 2.49 20.09 1.01
C VAL A 56 1.04 20.47 1.30
N ASP A 57 0.29 20.78 0.26
CA ASP A 57 -1.15 21.01 0.38
C ASP A 57 -1.89 19.67 0.45
N PHE A 58 -2.48 19.35 1.60
CA PHE A 58 -3.20 18.09 1.80
C PHE A 58 -4.37 17.93 0.84
N SER A 59 -4.98 19.02 0.38
CA SER A 59 -6.05 18.95 -0.62
C SER A 59 -5.57 18.41 -1.97
N SER A 60 -4.27 18.50 -2.26
CA SER A 60 -3.67 17.95 -3.49
C SER A 60 -3.39 16.45 -3.41
N LEU A 61 -3.60 15.82 -2.25
CA LEU A 61 -3.29 14.41 -2.03
C LEU A 61 -4.45 13.46 -2.35
N LYS A 62 -5.57 13.96 -2.85
CA LYS A 62 -6.72 13.12 -3.21
C LYS A 62 -6.38 12.01 -4.21
N PRO A 63 -5.56 12.26 -5.25
CA PRO A 63 -5.12 11.17 -6.13
C PRO A 63 -4.35 10.07 -5.38
N LEU A 64 -3.54 10.41 -4.39
CA LEU A 64 -2.84 9.43 -3.56
C LEU A 64 -3.82 8.57 -2.77
N GLU A 65 -4.80 9.18 -2.12
CA GLU A 65 -5.84 8.46 -1.38
C GLU A 65 -6.61 7.50 -2.29
N ASN A 66 -6.99 7.95 -3.49
CA ASN A 66 -7.70 7.14 -4.46
C ASN A 66 -6.85 5.94 -4.92
N ARG A 67 -5.54 6.14 -5.12
CA ARG A 67 -4.62 5.04 -5.46
C ARG A 67 -4.51 4.02 -4.35
N LEU A 68 -4.46 4.45 -3.09
CA LEU A 68 -4.43 3.56 -1.94
C LEU A 68 -5.71 2.73 -1.86
N LYS A 69 -6.86 3.35 -2.04
CA LYS A 69 -8.16 2.65 -2.04
C LYS A 69 -8.23 1.61 -3.15
N GLU A 70 -7.85 1.99 -4.38
CA GLU A 70 -7.86 1.08 -5.52
C GLU A 70 -6.99 -0.15 -5.28
N GLN A 71 -5.79 0.04 -4.70
CA GLN A 71 -4.84 -1.04 -4.52
C GLN A 71 -5.12 -1.89 -3.29
N PHE A 72 -5.58 -1.30 -2.20
CA PHE A 72 -5.57 -1.96 -0.89
C PHE A 72 -6.94 -2.10 -0.23
N ASP A 73 -7.99 -1.44 -0.70
CA ASP A 73 -9.28 -1.50 -0.04
C ASP A 73 -10.12 -2.68 -0.53
N HIS A 74 -10.33 -3.68 0.34
CA HIS A 74 -11.07 -4.91 0.03
C HIS A 74 -10.47 -5.71 -1.14
N THR A 75 -9.14 -5.70 -1.24
CA THR A 75 -8.42 -6.41 -2.29
C THR A 75 -7.70 -7.64 -1.75
N PHE A 76 -7.33 -8.55 -2.65
CA PHE A 76 -6.47 -9.69 -2.35
C PHE A 76 -5.12 -9.49 -3.05
N LEU A 77 -4.07 -9.30 -2.26
CA LEU A 77 -2.72 -9.06 -2.76
C LEU A 77 -1.99 -10.41 -2.89
N ILE A 78 -1.41 -10.65 -4.05
CA ILE A 78 -0.72 -11.90 -4.34
C ILE A 78 0.60 -11.63 -5.05
N ASN A 79 1.64 -12.40 -4.69
CA ASN A 79 2.92 -12.33 -5.39
C ASN A 79 2.76 -12.87 -6.82
N LYS A 80 3.40 -12.21 -7.78
CA LYS A 80 3.34 -12.61 -9.20
C LYS A 80 3.83 -14.03 -9.46
N ASP A 81 4.71 -14.56 -8.59
CA ASP A 81 5.27 -15.91 -8.68
C ASP A 81 4.55 -16.94 -7.81
N ASP A 82 3.38 -16.60 -7.27
CA ASP A 82 2.59 -17.53 -6.48
C ASP A 82 2.21 -18.75 -7.34
N PRO A 83 2.52 -19.97 -6.90
CA PRO A 83 2.23 -21.17 -7.68
C PRO A 83 0.74 -21.46 -7.87
N LEU A 84 -0.14 -20.83 -7.09
CA LEU A 84 -1.59 -20.97 -7.21
C LEU A 84 -2.23 -19.84 -8.02
N MET A 85 -1.43 -19.08 -8.77
CA MET A 85 -1.90 -17.90 -9.52
C MET A 85 -3.13 -18.20 -10.37
N ASN A 86 -3.15 -19.35 -11.08
CA ASN A 86 -4.27 -19.71 -11.95
C ASN A 86 -5.58 -19.88 -11.15
N TYR A 87 -5.50 -20.43 -9.94
CA TYR A 87 -6.67 -20.56 -9.06
C TYR A 87 -7.16 -19.21 -8.56
N TRP A 88 -6.23 -18.31 -8.21
CA TRP A 88 -6.58 -16.95 -7.78
C TRP A 88 -7.25 -16.17 -8.89
N LYS A 89 -6.75 -16.28 -10.13
CA LYS A 89 -7.36 -15.64 -11.30
C LYS A 89 -8.75 -16.18 -11.58
N GLU A 90 -8.96 -17.49 -11.47
CA GLU A 90 -10.28 -18.10 -11.63
C GLU A 90 -11.26 -17.57 -10.58
N LEU A 91 -10.86 -17.52 -9.31
CA LEU A 91 -11.70 -16.97 -8.25
C LEU A 91 -12.01 -15.49 -8.45
N ASN A 92 -11.07 -14.74 -8.98
CA ASN A 92 -11.30 -13.34 -9.35
C ASN A 92 -12.34 -13.23 -10.47
N ASP A 93 -12.26 -14.09 -11.48
CA ASP A 93 -13.22 -14.12 -12.59
C ASP A 93 -14.61 -14.52 -12.11
N LEU A 94 -14.70 -15.35 -11.08
CA LEU A 94 -15.94 -15.76 -10.43
C LEU A 94 -16.46 -14.75 -9.39
N ASP A 95 -15.81 -13.59 -9.29
CA ASP A 95 -16.18 -12.52 -8.36
C ASP A 95 -16.08 -12.89 -6.89
N ALA A 96 -15.19 -13.82 -6.54
CA ALA A 96 -14.97 -14.25 -5.16
C ALA A 96 -13.92 -13.40 -4.44
N LEU A 97 -13.10 -12.65 -5.17
CA LEU A 97 -12.08 -11.77 -4.64
C LEU A 97 -11.73 -10.70 -5.67
N ASP A 98 -11.06 -9.65 -5.22
CA ASP A 98 -10.58 -8.56 -6.07
C ASP A 98 -9.05 -8.61 -6.10
N LEU A 99 -8.51 -9.25 -7.12
CA LEU A 99 -7.10 -9.62 -7.21
C LEU A 99 -6.20 -8.44 -7.58
N ARG A 100 -5.10 -8.29 -6.84
CA ARG A 100 -4.00 -7.38 -7.16
C ARG A 100 -2.69 -8.16 -7.18
N ILE A 101 -2.09 -8.27 -8.35
CA ILE A 101 -0.83 -8.99 -8.54
C ILE A 101 0.33 -8.02 -8.30
N MET A 102 1.26 -8.39 -7.43
CA MET A 102 2.38 -7.55 -7.02
C MET A 102 3.69 -8.32 -7.11
N ASP A 103 4.80 -7.57 -7.17
CA ASP A 103 6.13 -8.19 -7.12
C ASP A 103 6.37 -8.86 -5.77
N ASN A 104 5.95 -8.21 -4.70
CA ASN A 104 6.02 -8.76 -3.34
C ASN A 104 4.95 -8.11 -2.47
N VAL A 105 4.24 -8.91 -1.68
CA VAL A 105 3.20 -8.43 -0.76
C VAL A 105 3.70 -8.16 0.66
N GLY A 106 5.00 -8.34 0.93
CA GLY A 106 5.59 -8.08 2.24
C GLY A 106 5.47 -6.62 2.65
N MET A 107 5.28 -6.36 3.94
CA MET A 107 5.08 -5.00 4.46
C MET A 107 6.28 -4.09 4.16
N GLU A 108 7.49 -4.61 4.29
CA GLU A 108 8.73 -3.87 4.01
C GLU A 108 8.82 -3.49 2.53
N PHE A 109 8.45 -4.39 1.64
CA PHE A 109 8.44 -4.12 0.21
C PHE A 109 7.37 -3.11 -0.15
N LEU A 110 6.18 -3.20 0.45
CA LEU A 110 5.09 -2.26 0.18
C LEU A 110 5.49 -0.81 0.48
N SER A 111 6.36 -0.59 1.46
CA SER A 111 6.85 0.75 1.78
C SER A 111 7.73 1.37 0.68
N LEU A 112 8.22 0.56 -0.26
CA LEU A 112 9.08 1.00 -1.36
C LEU A 112 8.32 1.25 -2.65
N ILE A 113 7.02 0.96 -2.71
CA ILE A 113 6.21 1.11 -3.90
C ILE A 113 5.97 2.59 -4.19
N HIS A 114 6.16 2.98 -5.44
CA HIS A 114 5.79 4.30 -5.93
C HIS A 114 4.31 4.31 -6.32
N ILE A 115 3.58 5.20 -5.68
CA ILE A 115 2.12 5.30 -5.86
C ILE A 115 1.77 6.56 -6.66
#